data_a298f370f2f380c845706a65b58d660f
#
_entry.id   a298f370f2f380c845706a65b58d660f
#
_cell.length_a   1.000
_cell.length_b   1.000
_cell.length_c   1.000
_cell.angle_alpha   90.00
_cell.angle_beta   90.00
_cell.angle_gamma   90.00
#
_symmetry.space_group_name_H-M   'P 1'
#
loop_
_entity.id
_entity.type
_entity.pdbx_description
1 polymer ?
#
loop_
_entity_poly.entity_id
_entity_poly.type
_entity_poly.pdbx_seq_one_letter_code
_entity_poly.pdbx_strand_id
1 'polypeptide(L)'
;KSVLYPNSGGQAGDIGEISWLDGNSCVIENTVKTDDGRPMLIVSRDQVIPSVGMICKQNLNWARRYRHMRMHTALHLLSVVIPLPVTGGQITSEKGRLDFDMPDAPENKQLLEDQLNDLISKDYSITETWISDEELLQNPTLVKTMSVQPPIGTGKVRLVKIGNDSQTIDLQPCGGTHVRKTSEI
;
A
#
# COMPACT_ATOMS: atom_id res chain seq x y z
N LYS A 1 -9.94 16.90 -1.02
CA LYS A 1 -8.82 15.96 -1.29
C LYS A 1 -8.06 15.73 0.00
N SER A 2 -7.51 14.53 0.23
CA SER A 2 -6.71 14.20 1.42
C SER A 2 -5.36 13.63 0.99
N VAL A 3 -4.30 13.95 1.78
CA VAL A 3 -2.97 13.31 1.66
C VAL A 3 -2.89 12.04 2.50
N LEU A 4 -3.86 11.82 3.41
CA LEU A 4 -3.92 10.66 4.28
C LEU A 4 -4.51 9.47 3.50
N TYR A 5 -3.81 8.35 3.52
CA TYR A 5 -4.20 7.11 2.86
C TYR A 5 -5.29 6.40 3.67
N PRO A 6 -6.44 6.07 3.09
CA PRO A 6 -7.47 5.32 3.79
C PRO A 6 -7.12 3.84 3.86
N ASN A 7 -7.52 3.17 4.93
CA ASN A 7 -7.40 1.71 5.05
C ASN A 7 -7.93 1.02 3.79
N SER A 8 -7.07 0.31 3.08
CA SER A 8 -7.41 -0.39 1.83
C SER A 8 -6.34 -1.41 1.45
N GLY A 9 -6.72 -2.49 0.75
CA GLY A 9 -5.79 -3.48 0.22
C GLY A 9 -4.86 -4.11 1.27
N GLY A 10 -5.34 -4.33 2.49
CA GLY A 10 -4.55 -4.86 3.60
C GLY A 10 -3.66 -3.84 4.31
N GLN A 11 -3.45 -2.64 3.74
CA GLN A 11 -2.67 -1.58 4.39
C GLN A 11 -3.56 -0.77 5.34
N ALA A 12 -3.10 -0.59 6.58
CA ALA A 12 -3.76 0.24 7.59
C ALA A 12 -3.82 1.72 7.17
N GLY A 13 -4.87 2.40 7.61
CA GLY A 13 -5.04 3.82 7.35
C GLY A 13 -3.99 4.70 8.05
N ASP A 14 -3.77 5.86 7.48
CA ASP A 14 -2.89 6.85 8.06
C ASP A 14 -3.51 7.54 9.27
N ILE A 15 -2.61 8.07 10.08
CA ILE A 15 -2.90 8.97 11.18
C ILE A 15 -2.17 10.29 10.96
N GLY A 16 -2.60 11.33 11.67
CA GLY A 16 -1.97 12.64 11.52
C GLY A 16 -2.73 13.71 12.28
N GLU A 17 -2.66 14.92 11.78
CA GLU A 17 -3.33 16.08 12.35
C GLU A 17 -3.88 16.97 11.24
N ILE A 18 -5.00 17.62 11.51
CA ILE A 18 -5.52 18.73 10.69
C ILE A 18 -5.47 19.99 11.53
N SER A 19 -4.96 21.08 10.95
CA SER A 19 -4.97 22.41 11.56
C SER A 19 -5.60 23.44 10.61
N TRP A 20 -6.15 24.54 11.18
CA TRP A 20 -6.78 25.62 10.43
C TRP A 20 -6.50 26.99 11.05
N LEU A 21 -6.93 28.04 10.36
CA LEU A 21 -6.47 29.43 10.56
C LEU A 21 -6.54 29.99 11.97
N ASP A 22 -7.42 29.49 12.85
CA ASP A 22 -7.59 30.02 14.21
C ASP A 22 -6.62 29.42 15.23
N GLY A 23 -5.59 28.70 14.75
CA GLY A 23 -4.66 27.97 15.60
C GLY A 23 -5.23 26.69 16.20
N ASN A 24 -6.44 26.33 15.83
CA ASN A 24 -7.07 25.08 16.24
C ASN A 24 -6.53 23.90 15.41
N SER A 25 -6.49 22.73 16.04
CA SER A 25 -6.18 21.47 15.37
C SER A 25 -6.97 20.31 15.94
N CYS A 26 -7.05 19.21 15.18
CA CYS A 26 -7.55 17.94 15.67
C CYS A 26 -6.66 16.78 15.19
N VAL A 27 -6.53 15.78 16.05
CA VAL A 27 -5.76 14.57 15.78
C VAL A 27 -6.61 13.60 14.97
N ILE A 28 -6.04 13.07 13.91
CA ILE A 28 -6.63 12.01 13.09
C ILE A 28 -6.11 10.67 13.60
N GLU A 29 -6.99 9.89 14.22
CA GLU A 29 -6.69 8.59 14.81
C GLU A 29 -6.67 7.46 13.79
N ASN A 30 -7.38 7.64 12.66
CA ASN A 30 -7.41 6.70 11.56
C ASN A 30 -7.96 7.38 10.29
N THR A 31 -7.69 6.77 9.15
CA THR A 31 -8.30 7.14 7.88
C THR A 31 -8.93 5.90 7.26
N VAL A 32 -10.22 5.95 6.95
CA VAL A 32 -10.97 4.85 6.37
C VAL A 32 -11.55 5.25 5.02
N LYS A 33 -12.00 4.27 4.26
CA LYS A 33 -12.68 4.49 2.99
C LYS A 33 -14.20 4.43 3.22
N THR A 34 -14.94 5.42 2.74
CA THR A 34 -16.40 5.41 2.70
C THR A 34 -16.91 4.48 1.59
N ASP A 35 -18.21 4.14 1.60
CA ASP A 35 -18.81 3.28 0.58
C ASP A 35 -18.68 3.85 -0.84
N ASP A 36 -18.68 5.18 -0.98
CA ASP A 36 -18.45 5.88 -2.24
C ASP A 36 -16.95 6.09 -2.57
N GLY A 37 -16.06 5.46 -1.82
CA GLY A 37 -14.62 5.42 -2.07
C GLY A 37 -13.83 6.63 -1.58
N ARG A 38 -14.47 7.61 -0.93
CA ARG A 38 -13.77 8.81 -0.41
C ARG A 38 -13.02 8.50 0.90
N PRO A 39 -11.88 9.16 1.17
CA PRO A 39 -11.23 9.08 2.46
C PRO A 39 -12.07 9.82 3.53
N MET A 40 -12.34 9.13 4.63
CA MET A 40 -12.97 9.68 5.84
C MET A 40 -11.96 9.65 6.98
N LEU A 41 -11.77 10.81 7.61
CA LEU A 41 -10.81 11.01 8.70
C LEU A 41 -11.55 10.78 10.02
N ILE A 42 -11.04 9.87 10.83
CA ILE A 42 -11.62 9.50 12.13
C ILE A 42 -10.91 10.32 13.21
N VAL A 43 -11.70 11.03 14.00
CA VAL A 43 -11.26 11.82 15.15
C VAL A 43 -12.00 11.38 16.40
N SER A 44 -11.44 11.60 17.59
CA SER A 44 -12.18 11.31 18.82
C SER A 44 -13.31 12.33 19.05
N ARG A 45 -14.33 11.90 19.82
CA ARG A 45 -15.59 12.67 19.99
C ARG A 45 -15.40 14.03 20.63
N ASP A 46 -14.35 14.21 21.43
CA ASP A 46 -14.13 15.40 22.23
C ASP A 46 -13.35 16.50 21.48
N GLN A 47 -12.97 16.23 20.24
CA GLN A 47 -12.19 17.19 19.45
C GLN A 47 -13.08 18.15 18.67
N VAL A 48 -12.67 19.40 18.62
CA VAL A 48 -13.25 20.38 17.71
C VAL A 48 -12.89 19.98 16.28
N ILE A 49 -13.85 20.05 15.38
CA ILE A 49 -13.64 19.78 13.95
C ILE A 49 -13.85 21.05 13.14
N PRO A 50 -13.12 21.21 12.01
CA PRO A 50 -13.29 22.39 11.16
C PRO A 50 -14.69 22.39 10.51
N SER A 51 -15.25 23.59 10.35
CA SER A 51 -16.51 23.78 9.61
C SER A 51 -16.31 23.50 8.12
N VAL A 52 -17.40 23.10 7.47
CA VAL A 52 -17.40 22.87 6.01
C VAL A 52 -17.00 24.17 5.28
N GLY A 53 -16.07 24.05 4.35
CA GLY A 53 -15.53 25.19 3.57
C GLY A 53 -14.27 25.80 4.15
N MET A 54 -13.85 25.42 5.36
CA MET A 54 -12.57 25.88 5.92
C MET A 54 -11.36 25.30 5.17
N ILE A 55 -10.34 26.13 4.98
CA ILE A 55 -9.05 25.69 4.47
C ILE A 55 -8.26 25.08 5.62
N CYS A 56 -7.87 23.82 5.46
CA CYS A 56 -7.13 23.07 6.46
C CYS A 56 -5.76 22.63 5.92
N LYS A 57 -4.76 22.70 6.80
CA LYS A 57 -3.47 22.04 6.59
C LYS A 57 -3.52 20.63 7.16
N GLN A 58 -3.09 19.65 6.37
CA GLN A 58 -2.99 18.26 6.79
C GLN A 58 -1.53 17.92 7.06
N ASN A 59 -1.24 17.42 8.25
CA ASN A 59 0.06 16.95 8.69
C ASN A 59 0.00 15.43 8.85
N LEU A 60 0.58 14.71 7.91
CA LEU A 60 0.67 13.25 7.93
C LEU A 60 1.72 12.80 8.96
N ASN A 61 1.42 11.75 9.73
CA ASN A 61 2.45 11.03 10.50
C ASN A 61 3.36 10.26 9.52
N TRP A 62 4.40 10.94 9.06
CA TRP A 62 5.30 10.40 8.04
C TRP A 62 6.05 9.16 8.52
N ALA A 63 6.49 9.12 9.78
CA ALA A 63 7.21 7.97 10.33
C ALA A 63 6.37 6.68 10.25
N ARG A 64 5.06 6.77 10.56
CA ARG A 64 4.13 5.64 10.42
C ARG A 64 3.88 5.28 8.94
N ARG A 65 3.60 6.27 8.09
CA ARG A 65 3.40 6.07 6.64
C ARG A 65 4.61 5.37 6.02
N TYR A 66 5.82 5.84 6.32
CA TYR A 66 7.04 5.30 5.75
C TYR A 66 7.27 3.83 6.14
N ARG A 67 6.94 3.46 7.39
CA ARG A 67 6.95 2.05 7.80
C ARG A 67 5.96 1.20 6.99
N HIS A 68 4.75 1.70 6.75
CA HIS A 68 3.80 1.01 5.87
C HIS A 68 4.35 0.84 4.44
N MET A 69 4.97 1.88 3.88
CA MET A 69 5.56 1.85 2.55
C MET A 69 6.66 0.79 2.44
N ARG A 70 7.57 0.77 3.41
CA ARG A 70 8.64 -0.25 3.51
C ARG A 70 8.05 -1.66 3.57
N MET A 71 7.14 -1.88 4.51
CA MET A 71 6.49 -3.17 4.69
C MET A 71 5.73 -3.61 3.43
N HIS A 72 4.97 -2.70 2.82
CA HIS A 72 4.21 -3.01 1.61
C HIS A 72 5.12 -3.44 0.46
N THR A 73 6.20 -2.69 0.24
CA THR A 73 7.18 -3.03 -0.80
C THR A 73 7.87 -4.37 -0.51
N ALA A 74 8.21 -4.65 0.76
CA ALA A 74 8.77 -5.94 1.16
C ALA A 74 7.81 -7.11 0.86
N LEU A 75 6.49 -6.95 1.06
CA LEU A 75 5.51 -7.99 0.72
C LEU A 75 5.36 -8.20 -0.79
N HIS A 76 5.52 -7.15 -1.61
CA HIS A 76 5.61 -7.30 -3.06
C HIS A 76 6.82 -8.16 -3.45
N LEU A 77 8.00 -7.89 -2.88
CA LEU A 77 9.18 -8.72 -3.11
C LEU A 77 9.01 -10.15 -2.58
N LEU A 78 8.34 -10.33 -1.44
CA LEU A 78 8.04 -11.66 -0.90
C LEU A 78 7.15 -12.46 -1.86
N SER A 79 6.20 -11.81 -2.56
CA SER A 79 5.38 -12.48 -3.59
C SER A 79 6.17 -12.86 -4.86
N VAL A 80 7.39 -12.34 -5.03
CA VAL A 80 8.31 -12.78 -6.08
C VAL A 80 9.13 -13.97 -5.60
N VAL A 81 9.62 -13.93 -4.36
CA VAL A 81 10.39 -15.02 -3.73
C VAL A 81 9.53 -16.27 -3.57
N ILE A 82 8.24 -16.11 -3.22
CA ILE A 82 7.26 -17.19 -3.12
C ILE A 82 6.24 -16.99 -4.25
N PRO A 83 6.45 -17.59 -5.44
CA PRO A 83 5.62 -17.36 -6.62
C PRO A 83 4.33 -18.20 -6.58
N LEU A 84 3.57 -18.07 -5.49
CA LEU A 84 2.28 -18.75 -5.27
C LEU A 84 1.14 -17.72 -5.20
N PRO A 85 -0.11 -18.13 -5.49
CA PRO A 85 -1.24 -17.23 -5.36
C PRO A 85 -1.40 -16.68 -3.95
N VAL A 86 -1.64 -15.38 -3.84
CA VAL A 86 -1.85 -14.68 -2.57
C VAL A 86 -3.32 -14.73 -2.19
N THR A 87 -3.65 -15.30 -1.04
CA THR A 87 -5.01 -15.44 -0.52
C THR A 87 -5.40 -14.33 0.45
N GLY A 88 -4.43 -13.62 1.02
CA GLY A 88 -4.67 -12.52 1.94
C GLY A 88 -3.40 -11.80 2.35
N GLY A 89 -3.56 -10.71 3.09
CA GLY A 89 -2.42 -9.97 3.62
C GLY A 89 -2.84 -8.85 4.56
N GLN A 90 -1.89 -8.45 5.40
CA GLN A 90 -2.06 -7.32 6.31
C GLN A 90 -0.76 -6.55 6.44
N ILE A 91 -0.86 -5.24 6.42
CA ILE A 91 0.26 -4.32 6.53
C ILE A 91 0.00 -3.33 7.66
N THR A 92 0.82 -3.40 8.69
CA THR A 92 0.86 -2.43 9.78
C THR A 92 2.21 -1.73 9.82
N SER A 93 2.39 -0.77 10.75
CA SER A 93 3.69 -0.10 10.94
C SER A 93 4.76 -0.98 11.59
N GLU A 94 4.38 -2.14 12.12
CA GLU A 94 5.28 -3.01 12.90
C GLU A 94 5.52 -4.36 12.23
N LYS A 95 4.51 -4.87 11.53
CA LYS A 95 4.60 -6.16 10.86
C LYS A 95 3.74 -6.20 9.59
N GLY A 96 4.19 -7.00 8.62
CA GLY A 96 3.42 -7.42 7.47
C GLY A 96 3.14 -8.92 7.52
N ARG A 97 2.03 -9.33 6.93
CA ARG A 97 1.68 -10.72 6.69
C ARG A 97 1.21 -10.86 5.25
N LEU A 98 1.63 -11.92 4.60
CA LEU A 98 1.12 -12.34 3.30
C LEU A 98 0.75 -13.82 3.40
N ASP A 99 -0.46 -14.14 3.03
CA ASP A 99 -1.01 -15.50 3.07
C ASP A 99 -0.99 -16.05 1.65
N PHE A 100 -0.49 -17.27 1.49
CA PHE A 100 -0.37 -17.93 0.20
C PHE A 100 -1.25 -19.18 0.13
N ASP A 101 -1.75 -19.50 -1.07
CA ASP A 101 -2.29 -20.81 -1.36
C ASP A 101 -1.13 -21.79 -1.51
N MET A 102 -0.73 -22.37 -0.38
CA MET A 102 0.49 -23.15 -0.24
C MET A 102 0.15 -24.52 0.38
N PRO A 103 0.37 -25.63 -0.33
CA PRO A 103 0.02 -26.95 0.19
C PRO A 103 0.89 -27.34 1.41
N ASP A 104 2.17 -26.97 1.39
CA ASP A 104 3.14 -27.29 2.44
C ASP A 104 3.92 -26.05 2.86
N ALA A 105 4.26 -25.97 4.14
CA ALA A 105 5.08 -24.87 4.66
C ALA A 105 6.50 -24.93 4.06
N PRO A 106 7.16 -23.77 3.81
CA PRO A 106 8.51 -23.75 3.28
C PRO A 106 9.49 -24.48 4.22
N GLU A 107 10.25 -25.41 3.68
CA GLU A 107 11.24 -26.18 4.47
C GLU A 107 12.41 -25.30 4.95
N ASN A 108 12.83 -24.34 4.14
CA ASN A 108 14.00 -23.50 4.41
C ASN A 108 13.63 -22.01 4.45
N LYS A 109 13.28 -21.53 5.64
CA LYS A 109 12.96 -20.12 5.87
C LYS A 109 14.16 -19.18 5.68
N GLN A 110 15.38 -19.66 5.99
CA GLN A 110 16.60 -18.87 5.82
C GLN A 110 16.85 -18.59 4.34
N LEU A 111 16.63 -19.56 3.46
CA LEU A 111 16.76 -19.35 2.02
C LEU A 111 15.81 -18.25 1.51
N LEU A 112 14.56 -18.23 1.99
CA LEU A 112 13.59 -17.19 1.62
C LEU A 112 14.03 -15.81 2.11
N GLU A 113 14.55 -15.74 3.35
CA GLU A 113 15.09 -14.49 3.92
C GLU A 113 16.29 -13.99 3.11
N ASP A 114 17.22 -14.87 2.77
CA ASP A 114 18.42 -14.53 1.97
C ASP A 114 18.01 -14.02 0.57
N GLN A 115 17.06 -14.68 -0.10
CA GLN A 115 16.54 -14.25 -1.40
C GLN A 115 15.82 -12.90 -1.33
N LEU A 116 15.03 -12.66 -0.29
CA LEU A 116 14.35 -11.39 -0.08
C LEU A 116 15.37 -10.26 0.14
N ASN A 117 16.36 -10.50 1.01
CA ASN A 117 17.41 -9.52 1.30
C ASN A 117 18.31 -9.25 0.08
N ASP A 118 18.55 -10.26 -0.77
CA ASP A 118 19.24 -10.06 -2.05
C ASP A 118 18.48 -9.10 -2.96
N LEU A 119 17.16 -9.27 -3.12
CA LEU A 119 16.32 -8.34 -3.89
C LEU A 119 16.29 -6.93 -3.30
N ILE A 120 16.26 -6.81 -1.98
CA ILE A 120 16.31 -5.52 -1.27
C ILE A 120 17.63 -4.80 -1.58
N SER A 121 18.76 -5.51 -1.51
CA SER A 121 20.10 -4.93 -1.69
C SER A 121 20.38 -4.44 -3.11
N LYS A 122 19.63 -4.89 -4.11
CA LYS A 122 19.82 -4.52 -5.52
C LYS A 122 19.35 -3.11 -5.88
N ASP A 123 18.78 -2.37 -4.95
CA ASP A 123 18.35 -0.98 -5.11
C ASP A 123 17.44 -0.73 -6.33
N TYR A 124 16.53 -1.66 -6.60
CA TYR A 124 15.57 -1.51 -7.68
C TYR A 124 14.64 -0.32 -7.45
N SER A 125 14.30 0.39 -8.52
CA SER A 125 13.33 1.49 -8.48
C SER A 125 11.89 0.95 -8.40
N ILE A 126 11.04 1.65 -7.66
CA ILE A 126 9.60 1.44 -7.65
C ILE A 126 8.95 2.56 -8.46
N THR A 127 8.25 2.19 -9.52
CA THR A 127 7.57 3.12 -10.43
C THR A 127 6.10 2.77 -10.59
N GLU A 128 5.32 3.72 -11.06
CA GLU A 128 3.88 3.59 -11.27
C GLU A 128 3.54 3.78 -12.73
N THR A 129 2.61 2.99 -13.21
CA THR A 129 1.96 3.18 -14.50
C THR A 129 0.46 2.91 -14.39
N TRP A 130 -0.29 3.32 -15.38
CA TRP A 130 -1.73 3.15 -15.39
C TRP A 130 -2.14 2.46 -16.68
N ILE A 131 -3.03 1.47 -16.54
CA ILE A 131 -3.64 0.75 -17.65
C ILE A 131 -5.16 0.91 -17.59
N SER A 132 -5.85 0.63 -18.70
CA SER A 132 -7.30 0.57 -18.68
C SER A 132 -7.83 -0.70 -18.04
N ASP A 133 -9.12 -0.72 -17.71
CA ASP A 133 -9.78 -1.94 -17.21
C ASP A 133 -9.72 -3.05 -18.28
N GLU A 134 -9.85 -2.71 -19.59
CA GLU A 134 -9.76 -3.66 -20.71
C GLU A 134 -8.35 -4.25 -20.83
N GLU A 135 -7.31 -3.44 -20.70
CA GLU A 135 -5.92 -3.92 -20.71
C GLU A 135 -5.64 -4.88 -19.55
N LEU A 136 -6.20 -4.61 -18.35
CA LEU A 136 -6.08 -5.53 -17.23
C LEU A 136 -6.78 -6.86 -17.51
N LEU A 137 -7.99 -6.84 -18.06
CA LEU A 137 -8.74 -8.06 -18.42
C LEU A 137 -8.01 -8.92 -19.46
N GLN A 138 -7.27 -8.29 -20.37
CA GLN A 138 -6.44 -8.99 -21.36
C GLN A 138 -5.15 -9.57 -20.76
N ASN A 139 -4.75 -9.12 -19.56
CA ASN A 139 -3.52 -9.54 -18.88
C ASN A 139 -3.79 -10.06 -17.46
N PRO A 140 -4.56 -11.15 -17.30
CA PRO A 140 -4.98 -11.64 -15.98
C PRO A 140 -3.79 -12.08 -15.09
N THR A 141 -2.65 -12.43 -15.69
CA THR A 141 -1.41 -12.81 -14.97
C THR A 141 -0.81 -11.67 -14.13
N LEU A 142 -1.20 -10.43 -14.38
CA LEU A 142 -0.80 -9.29 -13.54
C LEU A 142 -1.44 -9.36 -12.15
N VAL A 143 -2.56 -10.05 -11.97
CA VAL A 143 -3.29 -10.16 -10.71
C VAL A 143 -2.80 -11.37 -9.94
N LYS A 144 -1.96 -11.16 -8.94
CA LYS A 144 -1.40 -12.22 -8.07
C LYS A 144 -2.33 -12.60 -6.91
N THR A 145 -3.30 -11.74 -6.58
CA THR A 145 -4.20 -11.91 -5.43
C THR A 145 -5.48 -12.62 -5.85
N MET A 146 -5.88 -13.66 -5.10
CA MET A 146 -7.12 -14.41 -5.35
C MET A 146 -8.35 -13.71 -4.75
N SER A 147 -8.20 -13.15 -3.54
CA SER A 147 -9.32 -12.63 -2.75
C SER A 147 -9.52 -11.12 -2.88
N VAL A 148 -8.48 -10.37 -3.27
CA VAL A 148 -8.55 -8.92 -3.44
C VAL A 148 -8.59 -8.62 -4.93
N GLN A 149 -9.76 -8.28 -5.43
CA GLN A 149 -9.91 -7.82 -6.80
C GLN A 149 -9.29 -6.42 -6.95
N PRO A 150 -8.52 -6.16 -8.01
CA PRO A 150 -8.15 -4.79 -8.36
C PRO A 150 -9.40 -3.91 -8.49
N PRO A 151 -9.34 -2.62 -8.19
CA PRO A 151 -10.48 -1.72 -8.35
C PRO A 151 -10.81 -1.53 -9.85
N ILE A 152 -11.60 -2.44 -10.40
CA ILE A 152 -12.15 -2.38 -11.76
C ILE A 152 -13.39 -1.48 -11.73
N GLY A 153 -13.68 -0.81 -12.85
CA GLY A 153 -14.87 0.05 -13.01
C GLY A 153 -14.61 1.54 -12.77
N THR A 154 -13.38 1.91 -12.47
CA THR A 154 -12.96 3.32 -12.41
C THR A 154 -12.32 3.82 -13.70
N GLY A 155 -12.20 2.95 -14.72
CA GLY A 155 -11.63 3.21 -16.03
C GLY A 155 -10.10 3.15 -16.10
N LYS A 156 -9.42 3.15 -14.94
CA LYS A 156 -7.96 3.07 -14.88
C LYS A 156 -7.50 2.31 -13.64
N VAL A 157 -6.57 1.38 -13.83
CA VAL A 157 -5.92 0.59 -12.79
C VAL A 157 -4.45 0.99 -12.67
N ARG A 158 -4.03 1.33 -11.44
CA ARG A 158 -2.63 1.62 -11.15
C ARG A 158 -1.84 0.33 -11.04
N LEU A 159 -0.75 0.22 -11.79
CA LEU A 159 0.25 -0.82 -11.63
C LEU A 159 1.46 -0.27 -10.90
N VAL A 160 1.99 -1.05 -9.98
CA VAL A 160 3.28 -0.82 -9.32
C VAL A 160 4.31 -1.76 -9.92
N LYS A 161 5.39 -1.20 -10.44
CA LYS A 161 6.54 -1.93 -11.00
C LYS A 161 7.73 -1.80 -10.04
N ILE A 162 8.36 -2.93 -9.72
CA ILE A 162 9.66 -3.00 -9.07
C ILE A 162 10.66 -3.50 -10.12
N GLY A 163 11.75 -2.79 -10.32
CA GLY A 163 12.77 -3.17 -11.29
C GLY A 163 13.63 -2.00 -11.75
N ASN A 164 14.31 -2.19 -12.88
CA ASN A 164 15.05 -1.16 -13.59
C ASN A 164 14.66 -1.15 -15.08
N ASP A 165 15.40 -0.45 -15.90
CA ASP A 165 15.10 -0.31 -17.34
C ASP A 165 15.24 -1.64 -18.10
N SER A 166 16.14 -2.52 -17.64
CA SER A 166 16.45 -3.79 -18.29
C SER A 166 15.67 -4.98 -17.73
N GLN A 167 15.16 -4.89 -16.48
CA GLN A 167 14.54 -6.01 -15.79
C GLN A 167 13.34 -5.58 -14.94
N THR A 168 12.22 -6.26 -15.13
CA THR A 168 11.05 -6.19 -14.25
C THR A 168 11.12 -7.33 -13.24
N ILE A 169 11.15 -6.98 -11.95
CA ILE A 169 11.15 -7.94 -10.83
C ILE A 169 9.72 -8.26 -10.41
N ASP A 170 8.89 -7.21 -10.26
CA ASP A 170 7.48 -7.32 -9.95
C ASP A 170 6.67 -6.31 -10.76
N LEU A 171 5.46 -6.68 -11.16
CA LEU A 171 4.49 -5.80 -11.80
C LEU A 171 3.10 -6.31 -11.48
N GLN A 172 2.33 -5.52 -10.72
CA GLN A 172 0.98 -5.92 -10.33
C GLN A 172 0.09 -4.72 -10.01
N PRO A 173 -1.25 -4.86 -10.10
CA PRO A 173 -2.19 -3.86 -9.65
C PRO A 173 -2.04 -3.60 -8.14
N CYS A 174 -1.81 -2.36 -7.76
CA CYS A 174 -1.71 -1.98 -6.36
C CYS A 174 -2.14 -0.54 -6.10
N GLY A 175 -3.07 -0.35 -5.16
CA GLY A 175 -3.51 0.97 -4.71
C GLY A 175 -2.75 1.50 -3.49
N GLY A 176 -1.85 0.71 -2.90
CA GLY A 176 -1.14 1.05 -1.67
C GLY A 176 0.02 2.02 -1.85
N THR A 177 0.74 2.26 -0.76
CA THR A 177 1.88 3.17 -0.76
C THR A 177 3.20 2.40 -0.70
N HIS A 178 4.20 2.86 -1.46
CA HIS A 178 5.49 2.19 -1.61
C HIS A 178 6.65 3.16 -1.41
N VAL A 179 7.82 2.62 -1.05
CA VAL A 179 9.10 3.36 -1.08
C VAL A 179 9.53 3.59 -2.53
N ARG A 180 10.52 4.44 -2.74
CA ARG A 180 11.02 4.74 -4.09
C ARG A 180 12.01 3.71 -4.60
N LYS A 181 12.74 3.06 -3.68
CA LYS A 181 13.78 2.08 -3.97
C LYS A 181 13.74 0.93 -2.97
N THR A 182 14.11 -0.27 -3.40
CA THR A 182 14.13 -1.45 -2.52
C THR A 182 15.12 -1.31 -1.37
N SER A 183 16.21 -0.58 -1.56
CA SER A 183 17.19 -0.29 -0.49
C SER A 183 16.66 0.53 0.68
N GLU A 184 15.45 1.11 0.56
CA GLU A 184 14.78 1.81 1.66
C GLU A 184 14.03 0.85 2.62
N ILE A 185 13.89 -0.44 2.29
CA ILE A 185 13.25 -1.48 3.11
C ILE A 185 14.19 -1.90 4.32
#